data_c2b4e7a90fdd890ed1813664f7a4826c
#
_entry.id   c2b4e7a90fdd890ed1813664f7a4826c
#
_cell.length_a   1.000
_cell.length_b   1.000
_cell.length_c   1.000
_cell.angle_alpha   90.00
_cell.angle_beta   90.00
_cell.angle_gamma   90.00
#
_symmetry.space_group_name_H-M   'P 1'
#
loop_
_entity.id
_entity.type
_entity.pdbx_description
1 polymer ?
#
loop_
_entity_poly.entity_id
_entity_poly.type
_entity_poly.pdbx_seq_one_letter_code
_entity_poly.pdbx_strand_id
1 'polypeptide(L)'
;MELIDFLHNRILKREFERFLAKRKPTIMPRLDRPIALTFILEDTNRDMINDIKSIARSAFGQVHCRFVIITNEMSESILQSDSYCEIMPKAFNFLHLAKAKTKDDLDKIAASHVLVNMARKNSDISDYISIMIKAQFRCCFQSGSNDRIYDLFINTPQNSSPITNTKILHDYLEAISGTKTPKDSITA
;
A
#
# COMPACT_ATOMS: atom_id res chain seq x y z
N MET A 1 12.95 -8.15 -27.33
CA MET A 1 11.95 -7.61 -26.39
C MET A 1 11.16 -8.73 -25.73
N GLU A 2 10.53 -9.63 -26.48
CA GLU A 2 9.70 -10.73 -25.97
C GLU A 2 10.38 -11.67 -24.94
N LEU A 3 11.68 -12.00 -25.10
CA LEU A 3 12.39 -12.88 -24.17
C LEU A 3 12.58 -12.23 -22.79
N ILE A 4 12.82 -10.93 -22.76
CA ILE A 4 13.00 -10.17 -21.51
C ILE A 4 11.66 -10.06 -20.79
N ASP A 5 10.59 -9.78 -21.51
CA ASP A 5 9.24 -9.71 -20.96
C ASP A 5 8.77 -11.09 -20.43
N PHE A 6 9.10 -12.17 -21.14
CA PHE A 6 8.84 -13.53 -20.68
C PHE A 6 9.60 -13.87 -19.39
N LEU A 7 10.89 -13.54 -19.31
CA LEU A 7 11.71 -13.77 -18.11
C LEU A 7 11.23 -12.91 -16.94
N HIS A 8 10.89 -11.65 -17.19
CA HIS A 8 10.30 -10.75 -16.22
C HIS A 8 9.04 -11.37 -15.59
N ASN A 9 8.05 -11.67 -16.41
CA ASN A 9 6.79 -12.24 -15.96
C ASN A 9 6.98 -13.54 -15.17
N ARG A 10 7.89 -14.41 -15.62
CA ARG A 10 8.17 -15.68 -14.93
C ARG A 10 8.81 -15.46 -13.56
N ILE A 11 9.72 -14.51 -13.42
CA ILE A 11 10.41 -14.25 -12.16
C ILE A 11 9.49 -13.51 -11.19
N LEU A 12 8.75 -12.50 -11.63
CA LEU A 12 7.75 -11.83 -10.78
C LEU A 12 6.71 -12.84 -10.29
N LYS A 13 6.18 -13.67 -11.17
CA LYS A 13 5.25 -14.73 -10.80
C LYS A 13 5.83 -15.64 -9.72
N ARG A 14 7.11 -16.02 -9.82
CA ARG A 14 7.78 -16.84 -8.80
C ARG A 14 7.90 -16.12 -7.46
N GLU A 15 8.20 -14.83 -7.44
CA GLU A 15 8.25 -14.05 -6.18
C GLU A 15 6.85 -13.93 -5.56
N PHE A 16 5.81 -13.70 -6.37
CA PHE A 16 4.43 -13.70 -5.89
C PHE A 16 4.00 -15.06 -5.35
N GLU A 17 4.30 -16.16 -6.03
CA GLU A 17 4.00 -17.52 -5.54
C GLU A 17 4.75 -17.83 -4.23
N ARG A 18 6.01 -17.39 -4.09
CA ARG A 18 6.77 -17.52 -2.83
C ARG A 18 6.14 -16.73 -1.69
N PHE A 19 5.66 -15.52 -1.99
CA PHE A 19 4.93 -14.71 -1.02
C PHE A 19 3.65 -15.41 -0.60
N LEU A 20 2.83 -15.86 -1.56
CA LEU A 20 1.56 -16.54 -1.30
C LEU A 20 1.73 -17.81 -0.48
N ALA A 21 2.78 -18.61 -0.77
CA ALA A 21 3.09 -19.82 -0.02
C ALA A 21 3.47 -19.56 1.45
N LYS A 22 4.00 -18.36 1.75
CA LYS A 22 4.40 -17.95 3.11
C LYS A 22 3.37 -17.02 3.77
N ARG A 23 2.35 -16.61 3.03
CA ARG A 23 1.34 -15.67 3.53
C ARG A 23 0.57 -16.30 4.68
N LYS A 24 0.56 -15.62 5.80
CA LYS A 24 -0.28 -15.99 6.95
C LYS A 24 -1.74 -15.68 6.63
N PRO A 25 -2.68 -16.36 7.30
CA PRO A 25 -4.09 -16.00 7.21
C PRO A 25 -4.30 -14.52 7.47
N THR A 26 -5.18 -13.91 6.69
CA THR A 26 -5.56 -12.50 6.83
C THR A 26 -6.16 -12.25 8.20
N ILE A 27 -5.65 -11.24 8.89
CA ILE A 27 -6.20 -10.80 10.18
C ILE A 27 -6.82 -9.43 9.94
N MET A 28 -8.12 -9.34 10.17
CA MET A 28 -8.84 -8.07 10.10
C MET A 28 -8.29 -7.07 11.12
N PRO A 29 -7.98 -5.84 10.70
CA PRO A 29 -7.51 -4.82 11.62
C PRO A 29 -8.63 -4.45 12.61
N ARG A 30 -8.27 -4.31 13.88
CA ARG A 30 -9.17 -3.83 14.93
C ARG A 30 -9.07 -2.31 15.00
N LEU A 31 -10.15 -1.62 14.69
CA LEU A 31 -10.18 -0.15 14.66
C LEU A 31 -10.36 0.49 16.05
N ASP A 32 -10.67 -0.31 17.06
CA ASP A 32 -10.77 0.08 18.48
C ASP A 32 -9.40 0.22 19.19
N ARG A 33 -8.30 0.00 18.46
CA ARG A 33 -6.91 0.04 18.96
C ARG A 33 -6.03 0.90 18.08
N PRO A 34 -4.86 1.34 18.60
CA PRO A 34 -3.88 2.02 17.76
C PRO A 34 -3.54 1.20 16.52
N ILE A 35 -3.68 1.79 15.34
CA ILE A 35 -3.47 1.14 14.06
C ILE A 35 -2.24 1.70 13.35
N ALA A 36 -1.46 0.85 12.71
CA ALA A 36 -0.37 1.25 11.82
C ALA A 36 -0.79 1.06 10.36
N LEU A 37 -0.81 2.16 9.60
CA LEU A 37 -1.11 2.20 8.18
C LEU A 37 0.17 2.47 7.39
N THR A 38 0.40 1.71 6.32
CA THR A 38 1.45 2.03 5.34
C THR A 38 0.81 2.31 4.00
N PHE A 39 1.02 3.52 3.47
CA PHE A 39 0.52 3.95 2.17
C PHE A 39 1.63 3.82 1.12
N ILE A 40 1.32 3.21 -0.02
CA ILE A 40 2.13 3.25 -1.23
C ILE A 40 1.51 4.28 -2.16
N LEU A 41 2.26 5.32 -2.49
CA LEU A 41 1.82 6.47 -3.28
C LEU A 41 2.78 6.71 -4.45
N GLU A 42 2.31 7.47 -5.44
CA GLU A 42 3.15 8.02 -6.49
C GLU A 42 3.66 9.42 -6.10
N ASP A 43 4.73 9.84 -6.73
CA ASP A 43 5.37 11.15 -6.50
C ASP A 43 4.40 12.33 -6.66
N THR A 44 3.51 12.25 -7.65
CA THR A 44 2.46 13.25 -7.88
C THR A 44 1.53 13.49 -6.67
N ASN A 45 1.58 12.61 -5.67
CA ASN A 45 0.76 12.68 -4.47
C ASN A 45 1.56 13.11 -3.22
N ARG A 46 2.83 13.49 -3.38
CA ARG A 46 3.73 13.85 -2.27
C ARG A 46 3.16 14.99 -1.41
N ASP A 47 2.64 16.01 -2.05
CA ASP A 47 2.07 17.18 -1.36
C ASP A 47 0.85 16.86 -0.51
N MET A 48 0.17 15.74 -0.79
CA MET A 48 -1.02 15.29 -0.07
C MET A 48 -0.71 14.51 1.21
N ILE A 49 0.55 14.21 1.52
CA ILE A 49 0.95 13.36 2.67
C ILE A 49 0.41 13.92 3.99
N ASN A 50 0.50 15.22 4.21
CA ASN A 50 0.03 15.84 5.44
C ASN A 50 -1.50 15.79 5.57
N ASP A 51 -2.21 15.95 4.46
CA ASP A 51 -3.67 15.84 4.43
C ASP A 51 -4.11 14.39 4.66
N ILE A 52 -3.42 13.42 4.04
CA ILE A 52 -3.67 11.99 4.29
C ILE A 52 -3.45 11.66 5.76
N LYS A 53 -2.35 12.13 6.38
CA LYS A 53 -2.10 11.96 7.82
C LYS A 53 -3.21 12.56 8.68
N SER A 54 -3.65 13.77 8.35
CA SER A 54 -4.71 14.47 9.08
C SER A 54 -6.03 13.69 9.01
N ILE A 55 -6.42 13.27 7.82
CA ILE A 55 -7.64 12.49 7.60
C ILE A 55 -7.55 11.12 8.27
N ALA A 56 -6.42 10.43 8.14
CA ALA A 56 -6.24 9.15 8.80
C ALA A 56 -6.35 9.29 10.33
N ARG A 57 -5.78 10.34 10.93
CA ARG A 57 -5.93 10.61 12.37
C ARG A 57 -7.37 10.92 12.75
N SER A 58 -8.08 11.70 11.94
CA SER A 58 -9.49 12.02 12.19
C SER A 58 -10.39 10.78 12.10
N ALA A 59 -10.11 9.90 11.14
CA ALA A 59 -10.94 8.72 10.87
C ALA A 59 -10.62 7.55 11.82
N PHE A 60 -9.34 7.26 12.04
CA PHE A 60 -8.90 6.08 12.79
C PHE A 60 -8.46 6.39 14.25
N GLY A 61 -8.48 7.66 14.65
CA GLY A 61 -8.03 8.07 15.99
C GLY A 61 -6.52 7.90 16.17
N GLN A 62 -6.10 6.94 17.02
CA GLN A 62 -4.67 6.67 17.23
C GLN A 62 -4.08 5.89 16.07
N VAL A 63 -3.53 6.59 15.08
CA VAL A 63 -2.94 6.01 13.89
C VAL A 63 -1.48 6.40 13.71
N HIS A 64 -0.66 5.43 13.36
CA HIS A 64 0.72 5.62 12.90
C HIS A 64 0.79 5.44 11.38
N CYS A 65 0.99 6.55 10.65
CA CYS A 65 1.06 6.55 9.19
C CYS A 65 2.51 6.46 8.71
N ARG A 66 2.76 5.57 7.77
CA ARG A 66 4.01 5.44 7.01
C ARG A 66 3.72 5.63 5.53
N PHE A 67 4.71 6.10 4.79
CA PHE A 67 4.58 6.39 3.38
C PHE A 67 5.74 5.80 2.60
N VAL A 68 5.42 5.11 1.53
CA VAL A 68 6.35 4.65 0.50
C VAL A 68 5.99 5.36 -0.78
N ILE A 69 6.87 6.22 -1.26
CA ILE A 69 6.64 7.05 -2.46
C ILE A 69 7.43 6.47 -3.62
N ILE A 70 6.72 6.11 -4.69
CA ILE A 70 7.33 5.74 -5.97
C ILE A 70 7.56 7.02 -6.75
N THR A 71 8.82 7.44 -6.84
CA THR A 71 9.21 8.71 -7.48
C THR A 71 10.00 8.47 -8.76
N ASN A 72 9.82 9.33 -9.74
CA ASN A 72 10.61 9.33 -10.99
C ASN A 72 11.82 10.26 -10.90
N GLU A 73 11.85 11.18 -9.94
CA GLU A 73 12.93 12.13 -9.75
C GLU A 73 13.98 11.58 -8.76
N MET A 74 15.22 12.05 -8.94
CA MET A 74 16.32 11.66 -8.05
C MET A 74 16.21 12.43 -6.72
N SER A 75 15.67 11.78 -5.73
CA SER A 75 15.95 12.13 -4.34
C SER A 75 17.20 11.35 -3.91
N GLU A 76 18.15 12.02 -3.25
CA GLU A 76 19.39 11.39 -2.81
C GLU A 76 19.19 10.39 -1.67
N SER A 77 18.04 10.43 -0.98
CA SER A 77 17.76 9.55 0.14
C SER A 77 16.59 8.62 -0.13
N ILE A 78 16.83 7.33 -0.09
CA ILE A 78 15.83 6.29 -0.25
C ILE A 78 15.02 6.11 1.05
N LEU A 79 15.66 6.19 2.19
CA LEU A 79 15.01 6.09 3.50
C LEU A 79 15.27 7.38 4.28
N GLN A 80 14.24 8.21 4.47
CA GLN A 80 14.36 9.47 5.20
C GLN A 80 14.02 9.33 6.69
N SER A 81 13.19 8.33 7.04
CA SER A 81 12.83 8.01 8.41
C SER A 81 12.08 6.67 8.47
N ASP A 82 11.82 6.14 9.67
CA ASP A 82 10.98 4.95 9.87
C ASP A 82 9.54 5.12 9.34
N SER A 83 9.14 6.35 9.03
CA SER A 83 7.79 6.69 8.57
C SER A 83 7.73 7.12 7.11
N TYR A 84 8.88 7.24 6.42
CA TYR A 84 8.93 7.76 5.07
C TYR A 84 10.06 7.13 4.25
N CYS A 85 9.73 6.55 3.11
CA CYS A 85 10.65 5.92 2.19
C CYS A 85 10.33 6.35 0.75
N GLU A 86 11.34 6.81 0.01
CA GLU A 86 11.24 7.08 -1.42
C GLU A 86 11.93 5.99 -2.22
N ILE A 87 11.28 5.52 -3.27
CA ILE A 87 11.77 4.45 -4.13
C ILE A 87 11.66 4.89 -5.58
N MET A 88 12.77 4.84 -6.29
CA MET A 88 12.81 5.09 -7.73
C MET A 88 12.65 3.79 -8.53
N PRO A 89 12.02 3.82 -9.72
CA PRO A 89 11.97 2.65 -10.59
C PRO A 89 13.35 2.04 -10.88
N LYS A 90 14.41 2.84 -11.00
CA LYS A 90 15.79 2.37 -11.17
C LYS A 90 16.41 1.70 -9.93
N ALA A 91 15.75 1.77 -8.75
CA ALA A 91 16.09 0.95 -7.59
C ALA A 91 15.75 -0.53 -7.82
N PHE A 92 15.00 -0.81 -8.87
CA PHE A 92 14.71 -2.12 -9.39
C PHE A 92 15.64 -2.44 -10.56
N ASN A 93 15.90 -3.70 -10.79
CA ASN A 93 16.61 -4.14 -11.98
C ASN A 93 15.62 -4.19 -13.18
N PHE A 94 16.13 -4.56 -14.37
CA PHE A 94 15.32 -4.69 -15.58
C PHE A 94 14.21 -5.76 -15.47
N LEU A 95 14.27 -6.61 -14.45
CA LEU A 95 13.23 -7.59 -14.10
C LEU A 95 12.28 -7.06 -13.01
N HIS A 96 12.26 -5.78 -12.75
CA HIS A 96 11.47 -5.12 -11.70
C HIS A 96 11.65 -5.70 -10.29
N LEU A 97 12.76 -6.41 -10.06
CA LEU A 97 13.13 -6.90 -8.74
C LEU A 97 13.96 -5.83 -8.01
N ALA A 98 13.62 -5.60 -6.76
CA ALA A 98 14.38 -4.66 -5.94
C ALA A 98 15.84 -5.08 -5.83
N LYS A 99 16.75 -4.12 -6.01
CA LYS A 99 18.19 -4.30 -5.72
C LYS A 99 18.38 -4.55 -4.22
N ALA A 100 19.51 -5.14 -3.84
CA ALA A 100 19.77 -5.52 -2.45
C ALA A 100 19.52 -4.37 -1.45
N LYS A 101 20.08 -3.18 -1.72
CA LYS A 101 19.85 -1.99 -0.89
C LYS A 101 18.37 -1.65 -0.73
N THR A 102 17.59 -1.71 -1.81
CA THR A 102 16.15 -1.44 -1.76
C THR A 102 15.41 -2.47 -0.94
N LYS A 103 15.80 -3.75 -1.02
CA LYS A 103 15.24 -4.80 -0.15
C LYS A 103 15.52 -4.51 1.31
N ASP A 104 16.76 -4.16 1.64
CA ASP A 104 17.17 -3.82 3.01
C ASP A 104 16.39 -2.62 3.55
N ASP A 105 16.15 -1.60 2.71
CA ASP A 105 15.37 -0.42 3.10
C ASP A 105 13.88 -0.76 3.31
N LEU A 106 13.29 -1.60 2.45
CA LEU A 106 11.91 -2.08 2.63
C LEU A 106 11.76 -2.97 3.87
N ASP A 107 12.74 -3.82 4.16
CA ASP A 107 12.74 -4.67 5.35
C ASP A 107 12.83 -3.88 6.67
N LYS A 108 13.42 -2.67 6.64
CA LYS A 108 13.45 -1.75 7.79
C LYS A 108 12.09 -1.10 8.06
N ILE A 109 11.20 -1.06 7.07
CA ILE A 109 9.85 -0.55 7.29
C ILE A 109 9.15 -1.49 8.28
N ALA A 110 8.77 -0.93 9.42
CA ALA A 110 8.12 -1.70 10.46
C ALA A 110 6.80 -2.31 9.98
N ALA A 111 6.44 -3.47 10.52
CA ALA A 111 5.20 -4.16 10.18
C ALA A 111 3.97 -3.26 10.35
N SER A 112 3.04 -3.36 9.43
CA SER A 112 1.80 -2.59 9.40
C SER A 112 0.60 -3.48 9.72
N HIS A 113 -0.43 -2.89 10.34
CA HIS A 113 -1.73 -3.54 10.43
C HIS A 113 -2.41 -3.56 9.06
N VAL A 114 -2.39 -2.41 8.35
CA VAL A 114 -2.93 -2.31 7.00
C VAL A 114 -1.89 -1.67 6.07
N LEU A 115 -1.67 -2.30 4.94
CA LEU A 115 -0.96 -1.72 3.81
C LEU A 115 -1.99 -1.30 2.76
N VAL A 116 -1.81 -0.09 2.23
CA VAL A 116 -2.75 0.54 1.30
C VAL A 116 -2.00 0.94 0.04
N ASN A 117 -2.22 0.22 -1.05
CA ASN A 117 -1.67 0.57 -2.35
C ASN A 117 -2.62 1.53 -3.08
N MET A 118 -2.19 2.78 -3.22
CA MET A 118 -2.89 3.84 -3.96
C MET A 118 -2.13 4.25 -5.24
N ALA A 119 -1.00 3.62 -5.53
CA ALA A 119 -0.25 3.87 -6.76
C ALA A 119 -1.03 3.34 -7.97
N ARG A 120 -1.18 4.15 -9.01
CA ARG A 120 -1.96 3.82 -10.22
C ARG A 120 -1.08 3.55 -11.43
N LYS A 121 0.10 4.14 -11.46
CA LYS A 121 1.16 3.87 -12.43
C LYS A 121 2.13 2.85 -11.83
N ASN A 122 2.92 2.18 -12.63
CA ASN A 122 3.91 1.22 -12.15
C ASN A 122 3.31 0.10 -11.27
N SER A 123 2.19 -0.49 -11.71
CA SER A 123 1.46 -1.53 -10.96
C SER A 123 2.37 -2.68 -10.48
N ASP A 124 3.25 -3.19 -11.34
CA ASP A 124 4.16 -4.29 -11.01
C ASP A 124 5.14 -3.93 -9.90
N ILE A 125 5.65 -2.68 -9.91
CA ILE A 125 6.54 -2.17 -8.86
C ILE A 125 5.78 -2.00 -7.55
N SER A 126 4.60 -1.41 -7.58
CA SER A 126 3.78 -1.20 -6.38
C SER A 126 3.30 -2.52 -5.78
N ASP A 127 2.95 -3.50 -6.62
CA ASP A 127 2.59 -4.85 -6.21
C ASP A 127 3.80 -5.57 -5.58
N TYR A 128 4.98 -5.45 -6.19
CA TYR A 128 6.20 -6.01 -5.63
C TYR A 128 6.56 -5.37 -4.27
N ILE A 129 6.45 -4.05 -4.14
CA ILE A 129 6.61 -3.35 -2.87
C ILE A 129 5.60 -3.86 -1.85
N SER A 130 4.35 -4.09 -2.27
CA SER A 130 3.27 -4.57 -1.41
C SER A 130 3.56 -5.96 -0.81
N ILE A 131 4.25 -6.85 -1.53
CA ILE A 131 4.63 -8.16 -0.99
C ILE A 131 5.88 -8.11 -0.11
N MET A 132 6.76 -7.13 -0.31
CA MET A 132 7.99 -6.96 0.49
C MET A 132 7.69 -6.40 1.89
N ILE A 133 6.71 -5.52 2.02
CA ILE A 133 6.35 -4.92 3.30
C ILE A 133 5.49 -5.90 4.12
N LYS A 134 5.87 -6.09 5.39
CA LYS A 134 5.11 -6.93 6.33
C LYS A 134 3.80 -6.24 6.70
N ALA A 135 2.66 -6.83 6.33
CA ALA A 135 1.34 -6.32 6.67
C ALA A 135 0.37 -7.47 7.01
N GLN A 136 -0.57 -7.20 7.91
CA GLN A 136 -1.60 -8.17 8.30
C GLN A 136 -2.76 -8.16 7.29
N PHE A 137 -3.08 -6.99 6.74
CA PHE A 137 -4.16 -6.75 5.79
C PHE A 137 -3.67 -5.85 4.66
N ARG A 138 -4.06 -6.13 3.42
CA ARG A 138 -3.66 -5.38 2.23
C ARG A 138 -4.85 -4.91 1.44
N CYS A 139 -4.90 -3.60 1.19
CA CYS A 139 -5.90 -2.96 0.35
C CYS A 139 -5.28 -2.41 -0.92
N CYS A 140 -6.04 -2.41 -2.00
CA CYS A 140 -5.64 -1.80 -3.27
C CYS A 140 -6.77 -0.94 -3.84
N PHE A 141 -6.41 0.21 -4.40
CA PHE A 141 -7.30 1.15 -5.10
C PHE A 141 -7.11 1.13 -6.61
N GLN A 142 -6.51 0.07 -7.13
CA GLN A 142 -6.19 -0.04 -8.55
C GLN A 142 -6.88 -1.26 -9.17
N SER A 143 -7.51 -1.07 -10.32
CA SER A 143 -7.92 -2.17 -11.19
C SER A 143 -6.71 -2.70 -11.96
N GLY A 144 -6.55 -4.02 -12.05
CA GLY A 144 -5.48 -4.67 -12.80
C GLY A 144 -4.22 -5.02 -12.00
N SER A 145 -4.19 -4.72 -10.69
CA SER A 145 -3.20 -5.28 -9.78
C SER A 145 -3.39 -6.79 -9.61
N ASN A 146 -2.35 -7.47 -9.13
CA ASN A 146 -2.44 -8.90 -8.84
C ASN A 146 -3.40 -9.15 -7.67
N ASP A 147 -4.62 -9.60 -7.97
CA ASP A 147 -5.72 -9.80 -7.01
C ASP A 147 -5.37 -10.80 -5.89
N ARG A 148 -4.41 -11.71 -6.12
CA ARG A 148 -4.01 -12.72 -5.14
C ARG A 148 -3.20 -12.17 -3.96
N ILE A 149 -2.64 -10.98 -4.06
CA ILE A 149 -1.81 -10.39 -3.00
C ILE A 149 -2.58 -9.44 -2.08
N TYR A 150 -3.76 -9.00 -2.49
CA TYR A 150 -4.60 -8.09 -1.71
C TYR A 150 -5.78 -8.81 -1.06
N ASP A 151 -6.21 -8.30 0.08
CA ASP A 151 -7.37 -8.78 0.83
C ASP A 151 -8.63 -8.02 0.47
N LEU A 152 -8.46 -6.77 0.01
CA LEU A 152 -9.55 -5.87 -0.34
C LEU A 152 -9.18 -5.03 -1.55
N PHE A 153 -10.07 -5.05 -2.55
CA PHE A 153 -10.04 -4.12 -3.67
C PHE A 153 -11.15 -3.10 -3.50
N ILE A 154 -10.80 -1.83 -3.56
CA ILE A 154 -11.75 -0.72 -3.47
C ILE A 154 -11.79 -0.03 -4.83
N ASN A 155 -12.91 -0.19 -5.52
CA ASN A 155 -13.13 0.50 -6.79
C ASN A 155 -13.50 1.95 -6.54
N THR A 156 -12.69 2.86 -7.06
CA THR A 156 -12.94 4.30 -7.03
C THR A 156 -12.84 4.88 -8.44
N PRO A 157 -13.50 6.03 -8.72
CA PRO A 157 -13.30 6.71 -9.98
C PRO A 157 -11.82 6.93 -10.29
N GLN A 158 -11.44 6.84 -11.57
CA GLN A 158 -10.04 6.94 -12.00
C GLN A 158 -9.33 8.21 -11.50
N ASN A 159 -10.06 9.30 -11.31
CA ASN A 159 -9.52 10.58 -10.84
C ASN A 159 -9.70 10.80 -9.33
N SER A 160 -10.06 9.76 -8.57
CA SER A 160 -10.18 9.88 -7.12
C SER A 160 -8.84 10.19 -6.48
N SER A 161 -8.80 11.23 -5.63
CA SER A 161 -7.56 11.63 -4.94
C SER A 161 -7.22 10.65 -3.81
N PRO A 162 -5.93 10.51 -3.43
CA PRO A 162 -5.53 9.74 -2.26
C PRO A 162 -6.24 10.18 -0.95
N ILE A 163 -6.56 11.46 -0.84
CA ILE A 163 -7.33 12.04 0.27
C ILE A 163 -8.73 11.41 0.33
N THR A 164 -9.44 11.40 -0.81
CA THR A 164 -10.76 10.77 -0.94
C THR A 164 -10.68 9.27 -0.68
N ASN A 165 -9.66 8.60 -1.23
CA ASN A 165 -9.43 7.18 -1.05
C ASN A 165 -9.19 6.82 0.43
N THR A 166 -8.53 7.69 1.20
CA THR A 166 -8.29 7.47 2.64
C THR A 166 -9.60 7.48 3.44
N LYS A 167 -10.54 8.37 3.09
CA LYS A 167 -11.89 8.38 3.69
C LYS A 167 -12.67 7.12 3.35
N ILE A 168 -12.68 6.76 2.08
CA ILE A 168 -13.34 5.55 1.58
C ILE A 168 -12.76 4.30 2.24
N LEU A 169 -11.43 4.22 2.42
CA LEU A 169 -10.77 3.13 3.13
C LEU A 169 -11.32 2.96 4.54
N HIS A 170 -11.45 4.08 5.29
CA HIS A 170 -12.01 4.03 6.65
C HIS A 170 -13.41 3.42 6.64
N ASP A 171 -14.31 3.90 5.78
CA ASP A 171 -15.69 3.43 5.70
C ASP A 171 -15.77 1.92 5.39
N TYR A 172 -14.91 1.43 4.48
CA TYR A 172 -14.82 0.01 4.18
C TYR A 172 -14.30 -0.81 5.36
N LEU A 173 -13.19 -0.38 5.98
CA LEU A 173 -12.61 -1.10 7.12
C LEU A 173 -13.58 -1.11 8.31
N GLU A 174 -14.31 -0.03 8.57
CA GLU A 174 -15.35 0.03 9.59
C GLU A 174 -16.48 -0.97 9.28
N ALA A 175 -16.94 -1.01 8.03
CA ALA A 175 -18.01 -1.91 7.61
C ALA A 175 -17.62 -3.40 7.77
N ILE A 176 -16.40 -3.78 7.39
CA ILE A 176 -15.96 -5.18 7.44
C ILE A 176 -15.45 -5.61 8.82
N SER A 177 -14.99 -4.68 9.67
CA SER A 177 -14.59 -4.97 11.05
C SER A 177 -15.77 -5.17 12.00
N GLY A 178 -16.99 -4.88 11.55
CA GLY A 178 -18.21 -4.97 12.37
C GLY A 178 -18.29 -3.89 13.45
N THR A 179 -17.45 -2.87 13.41
CA THR A 179 -17.43 -1.79 14.42
C THR A 179 -18.42 -0.66 14.11
N LYS A 180 -19.24 -0.80 13.06
CA LYS A 180 -20.32 0.16 12.81
C LYS A 180 -21.27 0.17 14.00
N THR A 181 -21.15 1.20 14.83
CA THR A 181 -22.27 1.63 15.66
C THR A 181 -23.43 1.95 14.71
N PRO A 182 -24.64 1.40 14.88
CA PRO A 182 -25.78 1.83 14.08
C PRO A 182 -25.89 3.35 14.25
N LYS A 183 -25.58 4.10 13.20
CA LYS A 183 -26.00 5.51 13.17
C LYS A 183 -27.51 5.43 13.23
N ASP A 184 -28.06 5.91 14.33
CA ASP A 184 -29.49 6.05 14.52
C ASP A 184 -30.11 6.53 13.21
N SER A 185 -30.98 5.71 12.65
CA SER A 185 -31.89 6.08 11.59
C SER A 185 -32.69 7.23 12.15
N ILE A 186 -32.27 8.45 11.84
CA ILE A 186 -33.06 9.64 12.08
C ILE A 186 -34.27 9.50 11.16
N THR A 187 -35.33 8.96 11.74
CA THR A 187 -36.69 9.11 11.26
C THR A 187 -37.02 10.60 11.26
N ALA A 188 -37.35 11.12 10.15
CA ALA A 188 -38.18 12.30 9.99
C ALA A 188 -39.32 11.96 9.05
#